data_af2d03fc8f88d52f75ff2c1314c7ca4e
#
_entry.id   af2d03fc8f88d52f75ff2c1314c7ca4e
#
_cell.length_a   1.000
_cell.length_b   1.000
_cell.length_c   1.000
_cell.angle_alpha   90.00
_cell.angle_beta   90.00
_cell.angle_gamma   90.00
#
_symmetry.space_group_name_H-M   'P 1'
#
loop_
_entity.id
_entity.type
_entity.pdbx_description
1 polymer ?
#
loop_
_entity_poly.entity_id
_entity_poly.type
_entity_poly.pdbx_seq_one_letter_code
_entity_poly.pdbx_strand_id
1 'polypeptide(L)'
;MKPYFTNAFGIARNANKQGRTVELQLDFMLQYMDAESQMTKNGPVSASVRKSEQLTSVLMTRDGTVALISLLRKTLGAEFDEIVEFCEAQDEMGS
;
A
#
# COMPACT_ATOMS: atom_id res chain seq x y z
N MET A 1 8.90 -12.39 -17.11
CA MET A 1 7.76 -11.64 -16.54
C MET A 1 8.19 -10.21 -16.26
N LYS A 2 7.39 -9.26 -16.69
CA LYS A 2 7.66 -7.84 -16.45
C LYS A 2 7.02 -7.46 -15.09
N PRO A 3 7.79 -6.95 -14.12
CA PRO A 3 7.22 -6.61 -12.82
C PRO A 3 6.32 -5.38 -12.91
N TYR A 4 5.32 -5.32 -12.02
CA TYR A 4 4.50 -4.14 -11.84
C TYR A 4 5.20 -3.14 -10.93
N PHE A 5 5.03 -1.86 -11.24
CA PHE A 5 5.37 -0.81 -10.29
C PHE A 5 4.18 -0.58 -9.38
N THR A 6 4.41 -0.59 -8.08
CA THR A 6 3.37 -0.34 -7.08
C THR A 6 3.88 0.69 -6.07
N ASN A 7 3.00 1.58 -5.65
CA ASN A 7 3.35 2.64 -4.70
C ASN A 7 2.31 2.78 -3.58
N ALA A 8 1.33 1.88 -3.53
CA ALA A 8 0.32 1.90 -2.49
C ALA A 8 -0.11 0.47 -2.17
N PHE A 9 -0.51 0.25 -0.93
CA PHE A 9 -0.80 -1.09 -0.44
C PHE A 9 -2.06 -1.06 0.41
N GLY A 10 -2.85 -2.12 0.28
CA GLY A 10 -3.94 -2.40 1.19
C GLY A 10 -3.69 -3.74 1.86
N ILE A 11 -4.29 -3.93 3.02
CA ILE A 11 -4.16 -5.18 3.74
C ILE A 11 -5.49 -5.54 4.38
N ALA A 12 -5.88 -6.81 4.24
CA ALA A 12 -7.05 -7.36 4.90
C ALA A 12 -6.62 -8.59 5.70
N ARG A 13 -7.19 -8.74 6.87
CA ARG A 13 -6.86 -9.80 7.79
C ARG A 13 -8.02 -10.77 7.89
N ASN A 14 -7.75 -12.07 7.67
CA ASN A 14 -8.72 -13.13 7.91
C ASN A 14 -8.39 -13.81 9.22
N ALA A 15 -9.34 -13.81 10.15
CA ALA A 15 -9.14 -14.35 11.48
C ALA A 15 -9.99 -15.63 11.69
N ASN A 16 -9.51 -16.48 12.58
CA ASN A 16 -10.26 -17.65 12.99
C ASN A 16 -11.28 -17.29 14.09
N LYS A 17 -11.97 -18.30 14.63
CA LYS A 17 -12.99 -18.09 15.67
C LYS A 17 -12.44 -17.50 16.96
N GLN A 18 -11.15 -17.69 17.24
CA GLN A 18 -10.48 -17.12 18.41
C GLN A 18 -9.94 -15.71 18.16
N GLY A 19 -10.18 -15.14 16.99
CA GLY A 19 -9.71 -13.80 16.64
C GLY A 19 -8.24 -13.74 16.22
N ARG A 20 -7.60 -14.88 16.03
CA ARG A 20 -6.20 -14.91 15.58
C ARG A 20 -6.11 -14.89 14.07
N THR A 21 -5.13 -14.15 13.57
CA THR A 21 -4.88 -14.07 12.14
C THR A 21 -4.44 -15.42 11.59
N VAL A 22 -5.13 -15.88 10.55
CA VAL A 22 -4.80 -17.11 9.83
C VAL A 22 -4.12 -16.78 8.51
N GLU A 23 -4.66 -15.81 7.80
CA GLU A 23 -4.08 -15.38 6.53
C GLU A 23 -4.30 -13.88 6.33
N LEU A 24 -3.51 -13.32 5.42
CA LEU A 24 -3.57 -11.92 5.05
C LEU A 24 -3.70 -11.80 3.54
N GLN A 25 -4.51 -10.84 3.13
CA GLN A 25 -4.58 -10.45 1.73
C GLN A 25 -3.87 -9.12 1.57
N LEU A 26 -2.88 -9.08 0.69
CA LEU A 26 -2.17 -7.86 0.36
C LEU A 26 -2.62 -7.40 -1.02
N ASP A 27 -3.06 -6.15 -1.10
CA ASP A 27 -3.44 -5.52 -2.35
C ASP A 27 -2.32 -4.58 -2.78
N PHE A 28 -1.92 -4.70 -4.03
CA PHE A 28 -0.89 -3.84 -4.62
C PHE A 28 -1.58 -2.90 -5.59
N MET A 29 -1.36 -1.61 -5.37
CA MET A 29 -2.07 -0.57 -6.10
C MET A 29 -1.10 0.45 -6.68
N LEU A 30 -1.55 1.14 -7.72
CA LEU A 30 -0.85 2.29 -8.27
C LEU A 30 -1.70 3.52 -8.02
N GLN A 31 -1.15 4.48 -7.29
CA GLN A 31 -1.77 5.80 -7.10
C GLN A 31 -1.12 6.80 -8.05
N TYR A 32 -1.93 7.60 -8.68
CA TYR A 32 -1.46 8.62 -9.61
C TYR A 32 -2.39 9.82 -9.61
N MET A 33 -1.89 10.93 -10.11
CA MET A 33 -2.68 12.13 -10.28
C MET A 33 -3.14 12.22 -11.74
N ASP A 34 -4.40 12.54 -11.91
CA ASP A 34 -4.99 12.70 -13.24
C ASP A 34 -5.68 14.06 -13.30
N ALA A 35 -5.63 14.68 -14.46
CA ALA A 35 -6.30 15.95 -14.67
C ALA A 35 -7.71 15.71 -15.18
N GLU A 36 -8.70 16.23 -14.44
CA GLU A 36 -10.10 16.14 -14.83
C GLU A 36 -10.69 17.53 -15.02
N SER A 37 -11.55 17.66 -16.03
CA SER A 37 -12.28 18.89 -16.26
C SER A 37 -13.51 18.91 -15.37
N GLN A 38 -13.67 19.99 -14.59
CA GLN A 38 -14.81 20.16 -13.69
C GLN A 38 -15.57 21.44 -14.08
N MET A 39 -16.89 21.37 -14.09
CA MET A 39 -17.72 22.53 -14.35
C MET A 39 -17.91 23.36 -13.08
N THR A 40 -17.64 24.64 -13.22
CA THR A 40 -17.87 25.61 -12.14
C THR A 40 -18.80 26.71 -12.65
N LYS A 41 -19.20 27.62 -11.77
CA LYS A 41 -20.00 28.80 -12.14
C LYS A 41 -19.31 29.68 -13.18
N ASN A 42 -17.98 29.65 -13.20
CA ASN A 42 -17.15 30.46 -14.10
C ASN A 42 -16.67 29.66 -15.34
N GLY A 43 -17.25 28.49 -15.59
CA GLY A 43 -16.90 27.62 -16.70
C GLY A 43 -16.07 26.41 -16.29
N PRO A 44 -15.57 25.63 -17.28
CA PRO A 44 -14.79 24.44 -16.97
C PRO A 44 -13.41 24.81 -16.44
N VAL A 45 -12.96 24.09 -15.41
CA VAL A 45 -11.61 24.20 -14.86
C VAL A 45 -10.98 22.83 -14.82
N SER A 46 -9.67 22.77 -14.97
CA SER A 46 -8.91 21.53 -14.83
C SER A 46 -8.49 21.36 -13.37
N ALA A 47 -8.77 20.20 -12.80
CA ALA A 47 -8.41 19.90 -11.44
C ALA A 47 -7.63 18.59 -11.40
N SER A 48 -6.61 18.53 -10.53
CA SER A 48 -5.87 17.29 -10.29
C SER A 48 -6.63 16.42 -9.31
N VAL A 49 -6.93 15.21 -9.73
CA VAL A 49 -7.67 14.22 -8.92
C VAL A 49 -6.76 13.02 -8.67
N ARG A 50 -6.71 12.59 -7.41
CA ARG A 50 -5.96 11.39 -7.05
C ARG A 50 -6.78 10.16 -7.48
N LYS A 51 -6.16 9.30 -8.25
CA LYS A 51 -6.76 8.04 -8.67
C LYS A 51 -5.92 6.86 -8.20
N SER A 52 -6.58 5.73 -8.08
CA SER A 52 -5.95 4.49 -7.62
C SER A 52 -6.40 3.36 -8.53
N GLU A 53 -5.46 2.53 -8.92
CA GLU A 53 -5.71 1.35 -9.72
C GLU A 53 -5.20 0.12 -8.97
N GLN A 54 -6.04 -0.88 -8.81
CA GLN A 54 -5.62 -2.15 -8.21
C GLN A 54 -4.90 -2.99 -9.26
N LEU A 55 -3.66 -3.34 -8.98
CA LEU A 55 -2.82 -4.11 -9.89
C LEU A 55 -2.98 -5.60 -9.67
N THR A 56 -2.87 -6.04 -8.42
CA THR A 56 -2.98 -7.45 -8.06
C THR A 56 -3.22 -7.60 -6.56
N SER A 57 -3.68 -8.78 -6.17
CA SER A 57 -3.84 -9.16 -4.77
C SER A 57 -3.14 -10.48 -4.53
N VAL A 58 -2.55 -10.63 -3.36
CA VAL A 58 -1.85 -11.85 -2.97
C VAL A 58 -2.37 -12.31 -1.62
N LEU A 59 -2.74 -13.58 -1.52
CA LEU A 59 -3.08 -14.20 -0.24
C LEU A 59 -1.83 -14.85 0.33
N MET A 60 -1.59 -14.62 1.61
CA MET A 60 -0.44 -15.15 2.32
C MET A 60 -0.86 -15.71 3.67
N THR A 61 -0.24 -16.81 4.06
CA THR A 61 -0.39 -17.30 5.43
C THR A 61 0.30 -16.32 6.39
N ARG A 62 -0.09 -16.38 7.67
CA ARG A 62 0.58 -15.57 8.70
C ARG A 62 2.09 -15.82 8.71
N ASP A 63 2.49 -17.10 8.67
CA ASP A 63 3.91 -17.46 8.72
C ASP A 63 4.64 -17.00 7.44
N GLY A 64 3.99 -17.09 6.29
CA GLY A 64 4.54 -16.59 5.04
C GLY A 64 4.77 -15.08 5.07
N THR A 65 3.85 -14.34 5.69
CA THR A 65 4.00 -12.89 5.84
C THR A 65 5.21 -12.54 6.72
N VAL A 66 5.41 -13.26 7.82
CA VAL A 66 6.56 -13.05 8.70
C VAL A 66 7.86 -13.40 7.96
N ALA A 67 7.86 -14.45 7.16
CA ALA A 67 9.02 -14.82 6.35
C ALA A 67 9.39 -13.73 5.35
N LEU A 68 8.38 -13.11 4.72
CA LEU A 68 8.60 -11.99 3.79
C LEU A 68 9.23 -10.79 4.51
N ILE A 69 8.73 -10.44 5.70
CA ILE A 69 9.27 -9.33 6.50
C ILE A 69 10.73 -9.62 6.86
N SER A 70 11.03 -10.85 7.28
CA SER A 70 12.40 -11.25 7.61
C SER A 70 13.33 -11.14 6.40
N LEU A 71 12.86 -11.54 5.23
CA LEU A 71 13.63 -11.46 4.00
C LEU A 71 13.90 -10.00 3.60
N LEU A 72 12.89 -9.14 3.72
CA LEU A 72 13.03 -7.71 3.44
C LEU A 72 14.04 -7.07 4.39
N ARG A 73 13.95 -7.37 5.67
CA ARG A 73 14.88 -6.85 6.68
C ARG A 73 16.31 -7.28 6.39
N LYS A 74 16.49 -8.55 6.03
CA LYS A 74 17.81 -9.12 5.72
C LYS A 74 18.39 -8.49 4.45
N THR A 75 17.55 -8.23 3.45
CA THR A 75 17.98 -7.67 2.17
C THR A 75 18.35 -6.20 2.29
N LEU A 76 17.56 -5.43 3.02
CA LEU A 76 17.78 -3.98 3.18
C LEU A 76 18.79 -3.65 4.28
N GLY A 77 18.95 -4.54 5.27
CA GLY A 77 19.90 -4.29 6.36
C GLY A 77 19.55 -3.05 7.18
N ALA A 78 20.51 -2.20 7.41
CA ALA A 78 20.33 -0.97 8.20
C ALA A 78 19.31 -0.01 7.56
N GLU A 79 19.16 -0.02 6.26
CA GLU A 79 18.20 0.81 5.56
C GLU A 79 16.76 0.48 5.96
N PHE A 80 16.50 -0.76 6.35
CA PHE A 80 15.15 -1.19 6.75
C PHE A 80 14.64 -0.35 7.93
N ASP A 81 15.45 -0.19 8.96
CA ASP A 81 15.06 0.57 10.15
C ASP A 81 14.87 2.05 9.83
N GLU A 82 15.70 2.62 8.99
CA GLU A 82 15.58 4.02 8.55
C GLU A 82 14.26 4.24 7.81
N ILE A 83 13.89 3.32 6.92
CA ILE A 83 12.65 3.40 6.15
C ILE A 83 11.43 3.25 7.08
N VAL A 84 11.49 2.34 8.03
CA VAL A 84 10.40 2.13 9.01
C VAL A 84 10.19 3.40 9.83
N GLU A 85 11.25 4.01 10.34
CA GLU A 85 11.15 5.26 11.10
C GLU A 85 10.51 6.38 10.26
N PHE A 86 10.92 6.49 9.01
CA PHE A 86 10.34 7.50 8.10
C PHE A 86 8.85 7.27 7.89
N CYS A 87 8.43 6.03 7.65
CA CYS A 87 7.02 5.69 7.44
C CYS A 87 6.18 5.96 8.69
N GLU A 88 6.70 5.62 9.86
CA GLU A 88 6.02 5.88 11.13
C GLU A 88 5.86 7.38 11.39
N ALA A 89 6.88 8.17 11.11
CA ALA A 89 6.82 9.62 11.24
C ALA A 89 5.78 10.23 10.30
N GLN A 90 5.65 9.70 9.08
CA GLN A 90 4.63 10.14 8.11
C GLN A 90 3.23 9.85 8.63
N ASP A 91 3.00 8.67 9.20
CA ASP A 91 1.72 8.28 9.74
C ASP A 91 1.30 9.18 10.91
N GLU A 92 2.24 9.51 11.80
CA GLU A 92 1.99 10.41 12.93
C GLU A 92 1.61 11.82 12.44
N MET A 93 2.29 12.31 11.41
CA MET A 93 2.02 13.64 10.85
C MET A 93 0.73 13.70 10.04
N GLY A 94 0.31 12.56 9.49
CA GLY A 94 -0.88 12.46 8.65
C GLY A 94 -2.19 12.23 9.39
N SER A 95 -2.12 11.97 10.68
CA SER A 95 -3.31 11.65 11.48
C SER A 95 -3.99 12.86 12.13
#